data_33262e2707e85feb2fe48ae766c815cf
#
_entry.id   33262e2707e85feb2fe48ae766c815cf
#
_cell.length_a   1.000
_cell.length_b   1.000
_cell.length_c   1.000
_cell.angle_alpha   90.00
_cell.angle_beta   90.00
_cell.angle_gamma   90.00
#
_symmetry.space_group_name_H-M   'P 1'
#
loop_
_entity.id
_entity.type
_entity.pdbx_description
1 polymer ?
#
loop_
_entity_poly.entity_id
_entity_poly.type
_entity_poly.pdbx_seq_one_letter_code
_entity_poly.pdbx_strand_id
1 'polypeptide(L)'
;MEIDTQALTTCEVAADGGAILLGFVDVGGQPATIRLSLNQVGALAMTLPGLIDKALQTRFGDQSLRYAYPLASWAVEQSSDPTQGMVTLRTVDGFSVCFSIPRAQQSELGEALVAQPPSGATMRAH
;
A
#
# COMPACT_ATOMS: atom_id res chain seq x y z
N MET A 1 -8.93 -10.98 22.67
CA MET A 1 -7.89 -12.02 22.47
C MET A 1 -6.85 -11.50 21.50
N GLU A 2 -5.60 -11.56 21.86
CA GLU A 2 -4.49 -11.19 21.00
C GLU A 2 -3.82 -12.45 20.47
N ILE A 3 -3.50 -12.48 19.19
CA ILE A 3 -2.85 -13.61 18.55
C ILE A 3 -1.51 -13.14 18.00
N ASP A 4 -0.43 -13.72 18.51
CA ASP A 4 0.90 -13.48 17.95
C ASP A 4 1.13 -14.43 16.78
N THR A 5 1.46 -13.87 15.63
CA THR A 5 1.71 -14.68 14.42
C THR A 5 3.20 -14.93 14.25
N GLN A 6 3.53 -16.16 13.85
CA GLN A 6 4.88 -16.53 13.44
C GLN A 6 5.10 -16.23 11.96
N ALA A 7 4.11 -16.54 11.12
CA ALA A 7 4.21 -16.36 9.69
C ALA A 7 2.83 -16.19 9.05
N LEU A 8 2.79 -15.35 8.02
CA LEU A 8 1.67 -15.28 7.09
C LEU A 8 1.94 -16.32 6.00
N THR A 9 1.03 -17.28 5.82
CA THR A 9 1.29 -18.44 4.97
C THR A 9 0.60 -18.35 3.61
N THR A 10 -0.65 -17.88 3.56
CA THR A 10 -1.41 -17.78 2.32
C THR A 10 -2.27 -16.53 2.28
N CYS A 11 -2.53 -16.05 1.06
CA CYS A 11 -3.52 -15.02 0.80
C CYS A 11 -4.31 -15.50 -0.43
N GLU A 12 -5.61 -15.75 -0.25
CA GLU A 12 -6.43 -16.36 -1.28
C GLU A 12 -7.75 -15.63 -1.45
N VAL A 13 -8.30 -15.71 -2.66
CA VAL A 13 -9.64 -15.22 -2.95
C VAL A 13 -10.62 -16.38 -2.78
N ALA A 14 -11.71 -16.17 -2.05
CA ALA A 14 -12.77 -17.16 -1.95
C ALA A 14 -13.35 -17.47 -3.33
N ALA A 15 -13.84 -18.69 -3.53
CA ALA A 15 -14.28 -19.19 -4.83
C ALA A 15 -15.35 -18.31 -5.50
N ASP A 16 -16.22 -17.68 -4.70
CA ASP A 16 -17.27 -16.78 -5.20
C ASP A 16 -16.80 -15.31 -5.35
N GLY A 17 -15.54 -15.01 -5.01
CA GLY A 17 -15.02 -13.65 -5.04
C GLY A 17 -15.52 -12.75 -3.91
N GLY A 18 -16.27 -13.28 -2.95
CA GLY A 18 -16.92 -12.48 -1.91
C GLY A 18 -16.06 -12.22 -0.68
N ALA A 19 -14.88 -12.81 -0.59
CA ALA A 19 -14.01 -12.66 0.56
C ALA A 19 -12.55 -12.92 0.20
N ILE A 20 -11.67 -12.44 1.07
CA ILE A 20 -10.25 -12.75 1.06
C ILE A 20 -9.95 -13.60 2.30
N LEU A 21 -9.15 -14.64 2.11
CA LEU A 21 -8.73 -15.54 3.18
C LEU A 21 -7.25 -15.31 3.46
N LEU A 22 -6.92 -14.96 4.70
CA LEU A 22 -5.54 -14.80 5.13
C LEU A 22 -5.18 -15.97 6.05
N GLY A 23 -4.25 -16.79 5.59
CA GLY A 23 -3.76 -17.91 6.38
C GLY A 23 -2.49 -17.53 7.14
N PHE A 24 -2.38 -17.95 8.38
CA PHE A 24 -1.21 -17.70 9.19
C PHE A 24 -0.95 -18.85 10.16
N VAL A 25 0.24 -18.86 10.70
CA VAL A 25 0.64 -19.79 11.77
C VAL A 25 0.98 -18.94 12.98
N ASP A 26 0.42 -19.28 14.14
CA ASP A 26 0.73 -18.58 15.39
C ASP A 26 2.08 -19.01 15.95
N VAL A 27 2.50 -18.36 17.03
CA VAL A 27 3.80 -18.67 17.65
C VAL A 27 3.86 -20.07 18.26
N GLY A 28 2.71 -20.70 18.48
CA GLY A 28 2.63 -22.10 18.93
C GLY A 28 2.63 -23.12 17.80
N GLY A 29 2.75 -22.67 16.54
CA GLY A 29 2.74 -23.56 15.37
C GLY A 29 1.34 -23.94 14.89
N GLN A 30 0.29 -23.35 15.42
CA GLN A 30 -1.09 -23.67 15.04
C GLN A 30 -1.51 -22.86 13.82
N PRO A 31 -2.04 -23.51 12.77
CA PRO A 31 -2.57 -22.78 11.62
C PRO A 31 -3.92 -22.15 11.94
N ALA A 32 -4.16 -20.99 11.36
CA ALA A 32 -5.44 -20.29 11.45
C ALA A 32 -5.70 -19.52 10.17
N THR A 33 -6.96 -19.20 9.93
CA THR A 33 -7.38 -18.44 8.75
C THR A 33 -8.33 -17.34 9.18
N ILE A 34 -8.11 -16.15 8.66
CA ILE A 34 -9.02 -15.02 8.83
C ILE A 34 -9.76 -14.82 7.51
N ARG A 35 -11.08 -14.80 7.58
CA ARG A 35 -11.93 -14.49 6.43
C ARG A 35 -12.42 -13.05 6.54
N LEU A 36 -12.10 -12.24 5.53
CA LEU A 36 -12.47 -10.83 5.49
C LEU A 36 -13.35 -10.55 4.27
N SER A 37 -14.39 -9.75 4.45
CA SER A 37 -15.15 -9.23 3.33
C SER A 37 -14.31 -8.25 2.51
N LEU A 38 -14.73 -7.94 1.28
CA LEU A 38 -14.03 -6.99 0.44
C LEU A 38 -13.97 -5.60 1.09
N ASN A 39 -15.03 -5.18 1.77
CA ASN A 39 -15.04 -3.90 2.49
C ASN A 39 -14.03 -3.88 3.63
N GLN A 40 -13.92 -4.97 4.38
CA GLN A 40 -12.95 -5.09 5.48
C GLN A 40 -11.52 -5.07 4.96
N VAL A 41 -11.25 -5.80 3.88
CA VAL A 41 -9.93 -5.80 3.26
C VAL A 41 -9.58 -4.42 2.72
N GLY A 42 -10.54 -3.76 2.08
CA GLY A 42 -10.34 -2.40 1.58
C GLY A 42 -9.97 -1.42 2.70
N ALA A 43 -10.69 -1.49 3.82
CA ALA A 43 -10.40 -0.67 4.99
C ALA A 43 -9.00 -0.97 5.55
N LEU A 44 -8.64 -2.25 5.62
CA LEU A 44 -7.32 -2.67 6.11
C LEU A 44 -6.21 -2.16 5.18
N ALA A 45 -6.39 -2.30 3.87
CA ALA A 45 -5.42 -1.84 2.89
C ALA A 45 -5.19 -0.32 2.98
N MET A 46 -6.23 0.46 3.25
CA MET A 46 -6.12 1.91 3.42
C MET A 46 -5.47 2.31 4.74
N THR A 47 -5.54 1.46 5.75
CA THR A 47 -5.06 1.75 7.10
C THR A 47 -3.61 1.32 7.30
N LEU A 48 -3.21 0.19 6.75
CA LEU A 48 -1.89 -0.41 7.02
C LEU A 48 -0.70 0.49 6.67
N PRO A 49 -0.66 1.17 5.52
CA PRO A 49 0.51 2.01 5.20
C PRO A 49 0.78 3.08 6.24
N GLY A 50 -0.27 3.74 6.75
CA GLY A 50 -0.11 4.73 7.81
C GLY A 50 0.37 4.13 9.12
N LEU A 51 -0.08 2.92 9.44
CA LEU A 51 0.36 2.20 10.64
C LEU A 51 1.84 1.78 10.53
N ILE A 52 2.29 1.38 9.36
CA ILE A 52 3.69 1.04 9.11
C ILE A 52 4.58 2.27 9.36
N ASP A 53 4.19 3.44 8.81
CA ASP A 53 4.93 4.67 9.03
C ASP A 53 4.98 5.03 10.52
N LYS A 54 3.85 4.92 11.21
CA LYS A 54 3.76 5.21 12.64
C LYS A 54 4.62 4.26 13.47
N ALA A 55 4.65 2.98 13.10
CA ALA A 55 5.49 2.00 13.78
C ALA A 55 6.97 2.34 13.64
N LEU A 56 7.41 2.72 12.43
CA LEU A 56 8.79 3.14 12.19
C LEU A 56 9.15 4.40 13.00
N GLN A 57 8.27 5.38 12.98
CA GLN A 57 8.46 6.63 13.72
C GLN A 57 8.60 6.37 15.22
N THR A 58 7.76 5.51 15.77
CA THR A 58 7.80 5.15 17.18
C THR A 58 9.06 4.36 17.53
N ARG A 59 9.39 3.37 16.70
CA ARG A 59 10.53 2.48 16.95
C ARG A 59 11.86 3.23 16.95
N PHE A 60 12.03 4.19 16.04
CA PHE A 60 13.29 4.93 15.88
C PHE A 60 13.26 6.33 16.46
N GLY A 61 12.14 6.75 17.06
CA GLY A 61 12.03 8.08 17.68
C GLY A 61 12.15 9.24 16.68
N ASP A 62 11.78 9.05 15.43
CA ASP A 62 11.92 10.03 14.37
C ASP A 62 10.61 10.17 13.59
N GLN A 63 9.91 11.29 13.78
CA GLN A 63 8.59 11.53 13.18
C GLN A 63 8.65 11.80 11.68
N SER A 64 9.85 11.97 11.11
CA SER A 64 10.01 12.17 9.68
C SER A 64 10.13 10.88 8.88
N LEU A 65 10.24 9.73 9.56
CA LEU A 65 10.41 8.44 8.90
C LEU A 65 9.14 8.02 8.16
N ARG A 66 9.34 7.47 6.98
CA ARG A 66 8.30 6.86 6.16
C ARG A 66 8.84 5.61 5.49
N TYR A 67 7.95 4.65 5.27
CA TYR A 67 8.32 3.49 4.46
C TYR A 67 8.10 3.84 2.99
N ALA A 68 9.18 3.88 2.22
CA ALA A 68 9.12 4.16 0.79
C ALA A 68 9.34 2.86 0.01
N TYR A 69 8.37 2.51 -0.82
CA TYR A 69 8.44 1.31 -1.66
C TYR A 69 9.22 1.64 -2.94
N PRO A 70 10.30 0.89 -3.25
CA PRO A 70 11.04 1.14 -4.49
C PRO A 70 10.16 0.90 -5.72
N LEU A 71 10.06 1.89 -6.60
CA LEU A 71 9.27 1.77 -7.82
C LEU A 71 10.06 0.99 -8.86
N ALA A 72 9.45 -0.08 -9.41
CA ALA A 72 10.03 -0.87 -10.48
C ALA A 72 9.48 -0.49 -11.85
N SER A 73 8.17 -0.22 -11.94
CA SER A 73 7.53 0.12 -13.20
C SER A 73 6.27 0.94 -12.98
N TRP A 74 5.80 1.56 -14.04
CA TRP A 74 4.57 2.33 -14.02
C TRP A 74 3.87 2.21 -15.38
N ALA A 75 2.56 2.44 -15.37
CA ALA A 75 1.76 2.48 -16.59
C ALA A 75 0.72 3.59 -16.48
N VAL A 76 0.51 4.30 -17.58
CA VAL A 76 -0.52 5.33 -17.67
C VAL A 76 -1.58 4.84 -18.65
N GLU A 77 -2.83 4.86 -18.20
CA GLU A 77 -3.96 4.40 -18.99
C GLU A 77 -5.06 5.46 -19.01
N GLN A 78 -5.90 5.40 -20.02
CA GLN A 78 -7.08 6.25 -20.07
C GLN A 78 -8.20 5.62 -19.24
N SER A 79 -8.86 6.45 -18.45
CA SER A 79 -10.08 6.06 -17.76
C SER A 79 -11.27 6.11 -18.72
N SER A 80 -12.32 5.34 -18.41
CA SER A 80 -13.62 5.50 -19.07
C SER A 80 -14.24 6.87 -18.81
N ASP A 81 -13.86 7.51 -17.71
CA ASP A 81 -14.23 8.89 -17.40
C ASP A 81 -13.21 9.84 -18.04
N PRO A 82 -13.61 10.70 -19.01
CA PRO A 82 -12.67 11.57 -19.71
C PRO A 82 -12.04 12.66 -18.82
N THR A 83 -12.57 12.90 -17.62
CA THR A 83 -12.01 13.86 -16.67
C THR A 83 -10.92 13.26 -15.79
N GLN A 84 -10.68 11.95 -15.89
CA GLN A 84 -9.73 11.20 -15.08
C GLN A 84 -8.68 10.51 -15.95
N GLY A 85 -7.50 10.37 -15.42
CA GLY A 85 -6.49 9.45 -15.94
C GLY A 85 -6.20 8.37 -14.92
N MET A 86 -5.59 7.27 -15.34
CA MET A 86 -5.23 6.18 -14.45
C MET A 86 -3.74 5.95 -14.48
N VAL A 87 -3.12 5.83 -13.32
CA VAL A 87 -1.71 5.52 -13.17
C VAL A 87 -1.57 4.30 -12.28
N THR A 88 -0.87 3.29 -12.79
CA THR A 88 -0.52 2.11 -12.01
C THR A 88 0.95 2.19 -11.64
N LEU A 89 1.24 2.05 -10.36
CA LEU A 89 2.59 2.02 -9.82
C LEU A 89 2.87 0.63 -9.28
N ARG A 90 4.00 0.06 -9.66
CA ARG A 90 4.40 -1.29 -9.25
C ARG A 90 5.76 -1.26 -8.60
N THR A 91 5.89 -1.90 -7.45
CA THR A 91 7.15 -2.04 -6.74
C THR A 91 7.96 -3.23 -7.26
N VAL A 92 9.22 -3.31 -6.84
CA VAL A 92 10.11 -4.43 -7.17
C VAL A 92 9.53 -5.76 -6.73
N ASP A 93 8.83 -5.79 -5.59
CA ASP A 93 8.24 -7.00 -5.03
C ASP A 93 6.91 -7.41 -5.68
N GLY A 94 6.44 -6.62 -6.64
CA GLY A 94 5.19 -6.92 -7.33
C GLY A 94 3.94 -6.30 -6.70
N PHE A 95 4.09 -5.51 -5.64
CA PHE A 95 2.98 -4.74 -5.10
C PHE A 95 2.56 -3.68 -6.12
N SER A 96 1.28 -3.60 -6.43
CA SER A 96 0.78 -2.75 -7.50
C SER A 96 -0.50 -2.05 -7.07
N VAL A 97 -0.57 -0.75 -7.31
CA VAL A 97 -1.75 0.06 -7.01
C VAL A 97 -2.07 0.94 -8.21
N CYS A 98 -3.34 1.00 -8.58
CA CYS A 98 -3.84 1.87 -9.63
C CYS A 98 -4.52 3.08 -9.00
N PHE A 99 -4.10 4.27 -9.41
CA PHE A 99 -4.69 5.52 -8.94
C PHE A 99 -5.47 6.17 -10.07
N SER A 100 -6.65 6.70 -9.74
CA SER A 100 -7.39 7.59 -10.61
C SER A 100 -6.97 9.03 -10.29
N ILE A 101 -6.52 9.77 -11.29
CA ILE A 101 -6.01 11.14 -11.11
C ILE A 101 -6.86 12.10 -11.94
N PRO A 102 -7.47 13.11 -11.31
CA PRO A 102 -8.16 14.16 -12.07
C PRO A 102 -7.23 14.82 -13.07
N ARG A 103 -7.69 15.01 -14.30
CA ARG A 103 -6.85 15.58 -15.37
C ARG A 103 -6.29 16.95 -15.02
N ALA A 104 -7.04 17.74 -14.25
CA ALA A 104 -6.56 19.03 -13.79
C ALA A 104 -5.31 18.92 -12.88
N GLN A 105 -5.11 17.78 -12.23
CA GLN A 105 -3.98 17.58 -11.33
C GLN A 105 -2.79 16.88 -11.99
N GLN A 106 -2.95 16.33 -13.19
CA GLN A 106 -1.89 15.57 -13.86
C GLN A 106 -0.68 16.43 -14.17
N SER A 107 -0.89 17.63 -14.69
CA SER A 107 0.20 18.56 -15.00
C SER A 107 0.94 19.00 -13.73
N GLU A 108 0.20 19.29 -12.68
CA GLU A 108 0.80 19.67 -11.39
C GLU A 108 1.67 18.55 -10.82
N LEU A 109 1.17 17.32 -10.85
CA LEU A 109 1.93 16.17 -10.39
C LEU A 109 3.19 15.97 -11.24
N GLY A 110 3.06 16.05 -12.57
CA GLY A 110 4.19 15.91 -13.48
C GLY A 110 5.25 16.97 -13.24
N GLU A 111 4.85 18.22 -13.07
CA GLU A 111 5.77 19.31 -12.76
C GLU A 111 6.46 19.10 -11.41
N ALA A 112 5.70 18.66 -10.39
CA ALA A 112 6.25 18.39 -9.07
C ALA A 112 7.27 17.25 -9.09
N LEU A 113 7.03 16.22 -9.90
CA LEU A 113 7.95 15.09 -10.01
C LEU A 113 9.29 15.45 -10.64
N VAL A 114 9.31 16.40 -11.58
CA VAL A 114 10.56 16.81 -12.23
C VAL A 114 11.24 17.97 -11.51
N ALA A 115 10.52 18.69 -10.64
CA ALA A 115 11.09 19.76 -9.85
C ALA A 115 11.96 19.19 -8.75
N GLN A 116 13.14 19.78 -8.53
CA GLN A 116 13.95 19.39 -7.40
C GLN A 116 13.43 20.09 -6.14
N PRO A 117 13.28 19.35 -5.01
CA PRO A 117 12.84 19.97 -3.78
C PRO A 117 13.86 21.00 -3.31
N PRO A 118 13.42 22.06 -2.59
CA PRO A 118 14.33 23.01 -1.99
C PRO A 118 15.31 22.33 -1.03
N SER A 119 16.52 22.91 -0.90
CA SER A 119 17.52 22.42 0.03
C SER A 119 16.97 22.43 1.47
N GLY A 120 17.05 21.29 2.16
CA GLY A 120 16.54 21.12 3.52
C GLY A 120 15.10 20.57 3.59
N ALA A 121 14.41 20.42 2.47
CA ALA A 121 13.06 19.84 2.43
C ALA A 121 13.08 18.32 2.22
N THR A 122 14.11 17.64 2.71
CA THR A 122 14.24 16.20 2.57
C THR A 122 13.49 15.46 3.67
N MET A 123 12.73 14.43 3.27
CA MET A 123 12.13 13.47 4.18
C MET A 123 12.89 12.16 4.10
N ARG A 124 13.13 11.53 5.25
CA ARG A 124 13.80 10.24 5.29
C ARG A 124 12.85 9.13 4.87
N ALA A 125 13.37 8.16 4.11
CA ALA A 125 12.62 7.00 3.63
C ALA A 125 13.39 5.71 3.94
N HIS A 126 12.66 4.66 4.16
CA HIS A 126 13.20 3.33 4.37
C HIS A 126 12.81 2.40 3.21
#